data_cff11da35a0819a1d0256e2530164b06
#
_entry.id   cff11da35a0819a1d0256e2530164b06
#
_cell.length_a   1.000
_cell.length_b   1.000
_cell.length_c   1.000
_cell.angle_alpha   90.00
_cell.angle_beta   90.00
_cell.angle_gamma   90.00
#
_symmetry.space_group_name_H-M   'P 1'
#
loop_
_entity.id
_entity.type
_entity.pdbx_description
1 polymer ?
#
loop_
_entity_poly.entity_id
_entity_poly.type
_entity_poly.pdbx_seq_one_letter_code
_entity_poly.pdbx_strand_id
1 'polypeptide(L)'
;MLMRIISYFITILIICMPVSAKEFRIDFSDEGMKLFKKRGFGKKTIYTNGKDDKGWFLKAEAHGTATGLGMEIDKELLKEMPFLNITFKIEKDFDNIDQKTKDGHDWAARVMVGHGKKIGSKLVSLAHSSFLEEGFLQTSPWTKGSRDYVISNDKSGEWHTRKINVKELLEKTHGISFTNFVAIFSDSNNSKQKIIAYYRDIYFSSE
;
A
#
# COMPACT_ATOMS: atom_id res chain seq x y z
N MET A 1 65.66 -40.03 -10.43
CA MET A 1 65.42 -38.70 -9.83
C MET A 1 63.96 -38.32 -10.18
N LEU A 2 63.03 -38.60 -9.27
CA LEU A 2 61.61 -38.40 -9.49
C LEU A 2 61.24 -37.04 -8.95
N MET A 3 60.86 -36.08 -9.84
CA MET A 3 60.29 -34.77 -9.45
C MET A 3 58.83 -34.96 -9.04
N ARG A 4 58.52 -34.71 -7.77
CA ARG A 4 57.13 -34.61 -7.27
C ARG A 4 56.60 -33.22 -7.57
N ILE A 5 55.59 -33.14 -8.46
CA ILE A 5 54.81 -31.94 -8.70
C ILE A 5 53.76 -31.84 -7.59
N ILE A 6 53.88 -30.88 -6.71
CA ILE A 6 52.89 -30.55 -5.68
C ILE A 6 51.90 -29.58 -6.31
N SER A 7 50.67 -30.03 -6.58
CA SER A 7 49.59 -29.19 -7.08
C SER A 7 48.85 -28.56 -5.89
N TYR A 8 48.94 -27.23 -5.76
CA TYR A 8 48.19 -26.47 -4.74
C TYR A 8 46.78 -26.18 -5.30
N PHE A 9 45.77 -26.81 -4.72
CA PHE A 9 44.38 -26.44 -4.93
C PHE A 9 44.08 -25.23 -4.07
N ILE A 10 43.91 -24.05 -4.67
CA ILE A 10 43.40 -22.86 -3.98
C ILE A 10 41.86 -22.97 -3.97
N THR A 11 41.31 -23.29 -2.81
CA THR A 11 39.87 -23.26 -2.59
C THR A 11 39.47 -21.81 -2.34
N ILE A 12 38.84 -21.17 -3.35
CA ILE A 12 38.25 -19.84 -3.18
C ILE A 12 36.97 -19.99 -2.42
N LEU A 13 36.96 -19.59 -1.14
CA LEU A 13 35.77 -19.51 -0.31
C LEU A 13 34.99 -18.23 -0.70
N ILE A 14 33.95 -18.37 -1.52
CA ILE A 14 33.04 -17.27 -1.83
C ILE A 14 32.19 -17.03 -0.58
N ILE A 15 32.54 -16.02 0.22
CA ILE A 15 31.72 -15.55 1.34
C ILE A 15 30.55 -14.77 0.73
N CYS A 16 29.40 -15.42 0.60
CA CYS A 16 28.15 -14.75 0.24
C CYS A 16 27.70 -13.94 1.46
N MET A 17 28.02 -12.65 1.51
CA MET A 17 27.47 -11.77 2.53
C MET A 17 25.99 -11.56 2.23
N PRO A 18 25.10 -11.71 3.23
CA PRO A 18 23.69 -11.40 3.03
C PRO A 18 23.59 -9.90 2.72
N VAL A 19 23.09 -9.59 1.54
CA VAL A 19 22.71 -8.20 1.20
C VAL A 19 21.49 -7.91 2.06
N SER A 20 21.61 -6.95 2.98
CA SER A 20 20.46 -6.50 3.77
C SER A 20 19.43 -5.88 2.84
N ALA A 21 18.19 -6.35 2.91
CA ALA A 21 17.08 -5.78 2.15
C ALA A 21 16.93 -4.30 2.52
N LYS A 22 16.83 -3.44 1.50
CA LYS A 22 16.52 -2.03 1.73
C LYS A 22 15.04 -1.87 2.01
N GLU A 23 14.72 -1.03 3.01
CA GLU A 23 13.33 -0.73 3.37
C GLU A 23 13.14 0.77 3.60
N PHE A 24 11.97 1.28 3.20
CA PHE A 24 11.47 2.61 3.57
C PHE A 24 10.12 2.44 4.24
N ARG A 25 10.06 2.65 5.56
CA ARG A 25 8.86 2.43 6.39
C ARG A 25 8.05 3.70 6.57
N ILE A 26 6.74 3.55 6.49
CA ILE A 26 5.77 4.59 6.85
C ILE A 26 5.60 4.58 8.37
N ASP A 27 5.93 5.69 9.00
CA ASP A 27 5.88 5.82 10.46
C ASP A 27 4.53 6.36 10.93
N PHE A 28 3.85 5.60 11.80
CA PHE A 28 2.60 6.00 12.44
C PHE A 28 2.76 6.52 13.87
N SER A 29 3.99 6.75 14.33
CA SER A 29 4.25 7.44 15.60
C SER A 29 3.73 8.88 15.56
N ASP A 30 3.64 9.54 16.70
CA ASP A 30 3.22 10.94 16.78
C ASP A 30 4.10 11.85 15.92
N GLU A 31 5.39 11.57 15.81
CA GLU A 31 6.32 12.29 14.94
C GLU A 31 6.07 11.98 13.47
N GLY A 32 5.91 10.71 13.11
CA GLY A 32 5.62 10.28 11.75
C GLY A 32 4.31 10.84 11.22
N MET A 33 3.29 10.93 12.08
CA MET A 33 1.99 11.50 11.71
C MET A 33 2.04 12.98 11.31
N LYS A 34 3.05 13.73 11.72
CA LYS A 34 3.25 15.14 11.32
C LYS A 34 3.61 15.30 9.83
N LEU A 35 4.14 14.25 9.19
CA LEU A 35 4.49 14.24 7.77
C LEU A 35 3.27 14.08 6.86
N PHE A 36 2.15 13.60 7.40
CA PHE A 36 0.94 13.40 6.63
C PHE A 36 0.13 14.67 6.45
N LYS A 37 -0.38 14.84 5.25
CA LYS A 37 -1.34 15.89 4.90
C LYS A 37 -2.69 15.25 4.57
N LYS A 38 -3.76 15.85 5.06
CA LYS A 38 -5.12 15.41 4.71
C LYS A 38 -5.35 15.60 3.20
N ARG A 39 -5.96 14.58 2.58
CA ARG A 39 -6.31 14.53 1.16
C ARG A 39 -7.78 14.16 1.03
N GLY A 40 -8.40 14.56 -0.07
CA GLY A 40 -9.80 14.25 -0.36
C GLY A 40 -10.74 15.44 -0.14
N PHE A 41 -12.04 15.17 -0.02
CA PHE A 41 -13.10 16.18 -0.01
C PHE A 41 -14.24 15.76 0.95
N GLY A 42 -15.12 16.72 1.25
CA GLY A 42 -16.32 16.46 2.07
C GLY A 42 -16.02 16.24 3.55
N LYS A 43 -16.84 15.40 4.20
CA LYS A 43 -16.69 15.04 5.59
C LYS A 43 -15.39 14.24 5.80
N LYS A 44 -14.79 14.41 6.98
CA LYS A 44 -13.47 13.87 7.30
C LYS A 44 -13.58 12.49 7.93
N THR A 45 -12.87 11.50 7.36
CA THR A 45 -12.53 10.27 8.04
C THR A 45 -11.68 10.58 9.27
N ILE A 46 -11.95 9.93 10.38
CA ILE A 46 -11.19 10.07 11.63
C ILE A 46 -10.02 9.11 11.57
N TYR A 47 -8.80 9.63 11.62
CA TYR A 47 -7.58 8.86 11.72
C TYR A 47 -6.96 9.08 13.09
N THR A 48 -6.69 7.99 13.80
CA THR A 48 -6.08 7.99 15.14
C THR A 48 -4.95 6.98 15.16
N ASN A 49 -3.74 7.40 15.47
CA ASN A 49 -2.66 6.47 15.71
C ASN A 49 -2.73 5.90 17.14
N GLY A 50 -2.22 4.72 17.31
CA GLY A 50 -2.11 4.01 18.58
C GLY A 50 -0.90 3.09 18.59
N LYS A 51 -0.61 2.53 19.75
CA LYS A 51 0.51 1.60 19.94
C LYS A 51 0.06 0.40 20.75
N ASP A 52 0.45 -0.79 20.29
CA ASP A 52 0.30 -2.05 21.03
C ASP A 52 1.67 -2.75 21.19
N ASP A 53 1.67 -4.01 21.59
CA ASP A 53 2.87 -4.85 21.76
C ASP A 53 3.64 -5.09 20.44
N LYS A 54 2.98 -4.96 19.30
CA LYS A 54 3.56 -5.12 17.95
C LYS A 54 4.01 -3.80 17.32
N GLY A 55 3.81 -2.66 17.99
CA GLY A 55 4.25 -1.36 17.51
C GLY A 55 3.11 -0.40 17.19
N TRP A 56 3.41 0.64 16.41
CA TRP A 56 2.44 1.66 16.03
C TRP A 56 1.48 1.17 14.95
N PHE A 57 0.23 1.61 15.05
CA PHE A 57 -0.80 1.40 14.05
C PHE A 57 -1.62 2.69 13.82
N LEU A 58 -2.32 2.74 12.69
CA LEU A 58 -3.26 3.79 12.35
C LEU A 58 -4.67 3.19 12.28
N LYS A 59 -5.61 3.70 13.08
CA LYS A 59 -7.04 3.40 12.99
C LYS A 59 -7.72 4.42 12.08
N ALA A 60 -8.59 3.97 11.19
CA ALA A 60 -9.42 4.79 10.33
C ALA A 60 -10.90 4.47 10.59
N GLU A 61 -11.69 5.51 10.91
CA GLU A 61 -13.15 5.42 11.09
C GLU A 61 -13.83 6.33 10.07
N ALA A 62 -14.56 5.74 9.14
CA ALA A 62 -15.31 6.48 8.12
C ALA A 62 -16.81 6.28 8.31
N HIS A 63 -17.59 7.37 8.15
CA HIS A 63 -19.04 7.36 8.15
C HIS A 63 -19.57 8.49 7.25
N GLY A 64 -19.84 8.16 5.99
CA GLY A 64 -20.19 9.13 4.96
C GLY A 64 -19.05 10.11 4.65
N THR A 65 -17.81 9.64 4.69
CA THR A 65 -16.58 10.47 4.61
C THR A 65 -15.69 10.05 3.47
N ALA A 66 -14.87 10.97 2.95
CA ALA A 66 -13.97 10.75 1.81
C ALA A 66 -12.63 11.49 1.94
N THR A 67 -11.97 11.32 3.09
CA THR A 67 -10.64 11.89 3.26
C THR A 67 -9.61 10.83 3.64
N GLY A 68 -8.39 11.00 3.17
CA GLY A 68 -7.26 10.17 3.50
C GLY A 68 -6.09 10.98 4.05
N LEU A 69 -5.02 10.28 4.35
CA LEU A 69 -3.74 10.81 4.77
C LEU A 69 -2.71 10.50 3.69
N GLY A 70 -2.04 11.52 3.15
CA GLY A 70 -1.02 11.35 2.13
C GLY A 70 0.28 12.01 2.53
N MET A 71 1.39 11.40 2.19
CA MET A 71 2.73 11.96 2.31
C MET A 71 3.48 11.90 0.98
N GLU A 72 4.36 12.85 0.78
CA GLU A 72 5.25 12.88 -0.37
C GLU A 72 6.45 11.94 -0.11
N ILE A 73 6.86 11.21 -1.13
CA ILE A 73 8.03 10.33 -1.09
C ILE A 73 8.93 10.60 -2.30
N ASP A 74 10.18 10.16 -2.21
CA ASP A 74 11.13 10.31 -3.29
C ASP A 74 10.65 9.52 -4.53
N LYS A 75 10.59 10.18 -5.69
CA LYS A 75 10.20 9.57 -6.95
C LYS A 75 11.15 8.45 -7.42
N GLU A 76 12.39 8.46 -6.93
CA GLU A 76 13.39 7.44 -7.27
C GLU A 76 13.25 6.16 -6.41
N LEU A 77 12.40 6.19 -5.36
CA LEU A 77 12.23 5.11 -4.39
C LEU A 77 11.99 3.75 -5.07
N LEU A 78 11.13 3.69 -6.09
CA LEU A 78 10.78 2.44 -6.77
C LEU A 78 11.89 1.86 -7.65
N LYS A 79 12.99 2.58 -7.88
CA LYS A 79 14.17 2.02 -8.56
C LYS A 79 14.85 0.96 -7.68
N GLU A 80 14.91 1.20 -6.39
CA GLU A 80 15.59 0.34 -5.43
C GLU A 80 14.61 -0.53 -4.62
N MET A 81 13.40 -0.03 -4.38
CA MET A 81 12.39 -0.66 -3.52
C MET A 81 11.03 -0.76 -4.27
N PRO A 82 10.91 -1.67 -5.26
CA PRO A 82 9.72 -1.78 -6.12
C PRO A 82 8.50 -2.41 -5.45
N PHE A 83 8.69 -3.06 -4.30
CA PHE A 83 7.60 -3.72 -3.58
C PHE A 83 7.03 -2.82 -2.49
N LEU A 84 5.71 -2.81 -2.38
CA LEU A 84 5.00 -2.21 -1.25
C LEU A 84 4.36 -3.32 -0.42
N ASN A 85 4.74 -3.35 0.86
CA ASN A 85 4.17 -4.23 1.86
C ASN A 85 3.11 -3.45 2.64
N ILE A 86 1.95 -4.05 2.83
CA ILE A 86 0.80 -3.41 3.50
C ILE A 86 0.21 -4.42 4.48
N THR A 87 0.21 -4.08 5.76
CA THR A 87 -0.50 -4.83 6.79
C THR A 87 -1.72 -4.04 7.23
N PHE A 88 -2.88 -4.66 7.17
CA PHE A 88 -4.15 -4.04 7.54
C PHE A 88 -5.10 -5.04 8.19
N LYS A 89 -6.13 -4.52 8.85
CA LYS A 89 -7.23 -5.28 9.45
C LYS A 89 -8.54 -4.53 9.23
N ILE A 90 -9.60 -5.24 8.87
CA ILE A 90 -10.95 -4.68 8.79
C ILE A 90 -11.74 -5.14 10.01
N GLU A 91 -12.07 -4.21 10.89
CA GLU A 91 -12.91 -4.48 12.07
C GLU A 91 -14.40 -4.37 11.72
N LYS A 92 -14.73 -3.41 10.85
CA LYS A 92 -16.08 -3.24 10.33
C LYS A 92 -16.05 -2.90 8.86
N ASP A 93 -16.61 -3.77 8.04
CA ASP A 93 -16.71 -3.61 6.59
C ASP A 93 -18.12 -3.16 6.16
N PHE A 94 -18.32 -3.03 4.87
CA PHE A 94 -19.59 -2.68 4.24
C PHE A 94 -20.56 -3.88 4.21
N ASP A 95 -21.85 -3.56 4.25
CA ASP A 95 -22.92 -4.48 3.94
C ASP A 95 -23.36 -4.22 2.48
N ASN A 96 -23.24 -5.22 1.62
CA ASN A 96 -23.80 -5.28 0.27
C ASN A 96 -23.65 -3.99 -0.57
N ILE A 97 -22.44 -3.71 -1.06
CA ILE A 97 -22.16 -2.62 -2.01
C ILE A 97 -21.62 -3.18 -3.34
N ASP A 98 -21.88 -2.50 -4.45
CA ASP A 98 -21.25 -2.80 -5.74
C ASP A 98 -20.11 -1.80 -6.02
N GLN A 99 -18.88 -2.14 -5.65
CA GLN A 99 -17.70 -1.31 -5.79
C GLN A 99 -17.30 -1.01 -7.25
N LYS A 100 -17.96 -1.64 -8.23
CA LYS A 100 -17.76 -1.34 -9.66
C LYS A 100 -18.54 -0.12 -10.12
N THR A 101 -19.55 0.28 -9.39
CA THR A 101 -20.41 1.42 -9.69
C THR A 101 -19.97 2.68 -8.95
N LYS A 102 -20.43 3.86 -9.38
CA LYS A 102 -20.16 5.11 -8.65
C LYS A 102 -20.78 5.10 -7.25
N ASP A 103 -21.98 4.58 -7.12
CA ASP A 103 -22.73 4.61 -5.85
C ASP A 103 -22.17 3.66 -4.79
N GLY A 104 -21.50 2.59 -5.21
CA GLY A 104 -20.86 1.64 -4.32
C GLY A 104 -19.32 1.75 -4.28
N HIS A 105 -18.71 2.76 -4.92
CA HIS A 105 -17.26 2.89 -4.99
C HIS A 105 -16.67 3.46 -3.69
N ASP A 106 -16.80 2.69 -2.63
CA ASP A 106 -16.24 2.94 -1.30
C ASP A 106 -15.29 1.80 -0.92
N TRP A 107 -14.26 2.10 -0.13
CA TRP A 107 -13.23 1.14 0.23
C TRP A 107 -12.92 1.21 1.73
N ALA A 108 -13.09 0.11 2.46
CA ALA A 108 -12.81 0.05 3.89
C ALA A 108 -11.33 0.29 4.18
N ALA A 109 -10.45 -0.31 3.39
CA ALA A 109 -9.02 -0.05 3.45
C ALA A 109 -8.42 0.01 2.06
N ARG A 110 -7.61 1.05 1.79
CA ARG A 110 -6.76 1.14 0.60
C ARG A 110 -5.52 1.98 0.82
N VAL A 111 -4.47 1.64 0.10
CA VAL A 111 -3.24 2.43 -0.01
C VAL A 111 -3.06 2.84 -1.46
N MET A 112 -2.84 4.12 -1.70
CA MET A 112 -2.71 4.68 -3.04
C MET A 112 -1.27 5.11 -3.30
N VAL A 113 -0.77 4.77 -4.48
CA VAL A 113 0.56 5.17 -4.99
C VAL A 113 0.44 5.66 -6.42
N GLY A 114 1.42 6.43 -6.89
CA GLY A 114 1.50 6.88 -8.27
C GLY A 114 1.99 8.31 -8.41
N HIS A 115 1.57 8.96 -9.49
CA HIS A 115 1.87 10.36 -9.77
C HIS A 115 0.63 11.22 -9.60
N GLY A 116 0.59 11.97 -8.48
CA GLY A 116 -0.53 12.86 -8.14
C GLY A 116 -0.27 14.28 -8.63
N LYS A 117 -1.09 14.75 -9.57
CA LYS A 117 -1.26 16.16 -9.95
C LYS A 117 -2.75 16.45 -10.08
N LYS A 118 -3.15 17.74 -10.02
CA LYS A 118 -4.56 18.12 -10.19
C LYS A 118 -5.15 17.63 -11.53
N ILE A 119 -4.33 17.62 -12.57
CA ILE A 119 -4.70 17.15 -13.93
C ILE A 119 -3.66 16.10 -14.34
N GLY A 120 -4.10 14.99 -14.92
CA GLY A 120 -3.22 13.93 -15.42
C GLY A 120 -2.63 13.03 -14.33
N SER A 121 -3.29 12.90 -13.19
CA SER A 121 -2.91 11.91 -12.17
C SER A 121 -2.93 10.49 -12.74
N LYS A 122 -1.95 9.69 -12.34
CA LYS A 122 -1.80 8.27 -12.66
C LYS A 122 -1.64 7.50 -11.35
N LEU A 123 -2.73 6.92 -10.88
CA LEU A 123 -2.83 6.37 -9.53
C LEU A 123 -3.21 4.90 -9.57
N VAL A 124 -2.63 4.11 -8.67
CA VAL A 124 -3.11 2.78 -8.33
C VAL A 124 -3.56 2.79 -6.87
N SER A 125 -4.77 2.31 -6.63
CA SER A 125 -5.39 2.11 -5.34
C SER A 125 -5.34 0.62 -5.03
N LEU A 126 -4.52 0.23 -4.06
CA LEU A 126 -4.37 -1.14 -3.55
C LEU A 126 -5.40 -1.32 -2.44
N ALA A 127 -6.48 -2.02 -2.73
CA ALA A 127 -7.67 -2.01 -1.89
C ALA A 127 -8.05 -3.39 -1.35
N HIS A 128 -8.65 -3.40 -0.16
CA HIS A 128 -9.43 -4.54 0.34
C HIS A 128 -10.85 -4.47 -0.19
N SER A 129 -11.42 -5.63 -0.55
CA SER A 129 -12.83 -5.78 -0.92
C SER A 129 -13.40 -7.10 -0.41
N SER A 130 -14.54 -7.05 0.27
CA SER A 130 -15.31 -8.27 0.61
C SER A 130 -16.23 -8.75 -0.52
N PHE A 131 -16.29 -8.03 -1.65
CA PHE A 131 -17.23 -8.27 -2.75
C PHE A 131 -16.56 -8.64 -4.07
N LEU A 132 -15.28 -8.27 -4.24
CA LEU A 132 -14.50 -8.52 -5.44
C LEU A 132 -13.34 -9.47 -5.13
N GLU A 133 -12.98 -10.30 -6.10
CA GLU A 133 -11.88 -11.26 -5.95
C GLU A 133 -10.52 -10.57 -5.89
N GLU A 134 -9.59 -11.17 -5.16
CA GLU A 134 -8.19 -10.76 -5.17
C GLU A 134 -7.62 -10.83 -6.59
N GLY A 135 -6.88 -9.80 -7.00
CA GLY A 135 -6.40 -9.63 -8.36
C GLY A 135 -7.34 -8.86 -9.30
N PHE A 136 -8.58 -8.57 -8.88
CA PHE A 136 -9.49 -7.76 -9.69
C PHE A 136 -8.92 -6.35 -9.92
N LEU A 137 -8.94 -5.91 -11.17
CA LEU A 137 -8.43 -4.60 -11.60
C LEU A 137 -9.48 -3.87 -12.42
N GLN A 138 -9.80 -2.65 -12.02
CA GLN A 138 -10.71 -1.78 -12.78
C GLN A 138 -10.18 -0.35 -12.91
N THR A 139 -10.72 0.37 -13.88
CA THR A 139 -10.62 1.84 -13.90
C THR A 139 -11.64 2.40 -12.91
N SER A 140 -11.20 3.32 -12.06
CA SER A 140 -12.12 4.01 -11.15
C SER A 140 -13.29 4.64 -11.91
N PRO A 141 -14.55 4.47 -11.47
CA PRO A 141 -15.71 5.07 -12.12
C PRO A 141 -15.72 6.61 -12.02
N TRP A 142 -14.84 7.19 -11.18
CA TRP A 142 -14.74 8.63 -10.98
C TRP A 142 -13.67 9.30 -11.86
N THR A 143 -12.60 8.57 -12.23
CA THR A 143 -11.51 9.15 -13.00
C THR A 143 -10.73 8.11 -13.81
N LYS A 144 -10.45 8.44 -15.07
CA LYS A 144 -9.62 7.60 -15.94
C LYS A 144 -8.16 7.50 -15.48
N GLY A 145 -7.71 8.36 -14.59
CA GLY A 145 -6.34 8.39 -14.05
C GLY A 145 -6.12 7.47 -12.85
N SER A 146 -7.15 6.80 -12.36
CA SER A 146 -7.03 5.88 -11.21
C SER A 146 -7.40 4.45 -11.61
N ARG A 147 -6.67 3.50 -11.06
CA ARG A 147 -6.96 2.06 -11.12
C ARG A 147 -7.15 1.55 -9.70
N ASP A 148 -8.21 0.76 -9.50
CA ASP A 148 -8.42 0.05 -8.26
C ASP A 148 -8.00 -1.39 -8.47
N TYR A 149 -7.07 -1.86 -7.65
CA TYR A 149 -6.54 -3.22 -7.66
C TYR A 149 -6.83 -3.88 -6.31
N VAL A 150 -7.62 -4.95 -6.31
CA VAL A 150 -7.97 -5.68 -5.10
C VAL A 150 -6.79 -6.56 -4.67
N ILE A 151 -6.23 -6.25 -3.52
CA ILE A 151 -5.08 -6.97 -2.94
C ILE A 151 -5.51 -7.99 -1.88
N SER A 152 -6.76 -7.96 -1.45
CA SER A 152 -7.31 -8.91 -0.49
C SER A 152 -8.84 -8.89 -0.51
N ASN A 153 -9.42 -10.09 -0.34
CA ASN A 153 -10.86 -10.26 -0.12
C ASN A 153 -11.14 -11.04 1.19
N ASP A 154 -10.21 -11.04 2.11
CA ASP A 154 -10.31 -11.75 3.39
C ASP A 154 -11.32 -11.08 4.33
N LYS A 155 -12.23 -11.86 4.88
CA LYS A 155 -13.33 -11.42 5.76
C LYS A 155 -13.14 -11.80 7.23
N SER A 156 -11.96 -12.31 7.60
CA SER A 156 -11.73 -12.85 8.94
C SER A 156 -11.74 -11.79 10.05
N GLY A 157 -11.52 -10.53 9.71
CA GLY A 157 -11.32 -9.46 10.69
C GLY A 157 -9.94 -9.49 11.36
N GLU A 158 -9.03 -10.33 10.88
CA GLU A 158 -7.67 -10.46 11.37
C GLU A 158 -6.68 -9.54 10.64
N TRP A 159 -5.46 -9.47 11.13
CA TRP A 159 -4.38 -8.76 10.46
C TRP A 159 -3.86 -9.55 9.26
N HIS A 160 -3.80 -8.90 8.10
CA HIS A 160 -3.29 -9.47 6.85
C HIS A 160 -2.16 -8.65 6.32
N THR A 161 -1.13 -9.31 5.79
CA THR A 161 -0.04 -8.65 5.06
C THR A 161 -0.11 -9.03 3.59
N ARG A 162 0.03 -8.03 2.72
CA ARG A 162 0.15 -8.18 1.28
C ARG A 162 1.40 -7.48 0.78
N LYS A 163 2.08 -8.12 -0.17
CA LYS A 163 3.28 -7.58 -0.83
C LYS A 163 3.01 -7.48 -2.32
N ILE A 164 3.10 -6.28 -2.87
CA ILE A 164 2.76 -5.98 -4.25
C ILE A 164 3.95 -5.31 -4.94
N ASN A 165 4.34 -5.79 -6.12
CA ASN A 165 5.27 -5.07 -6.99
C ASN A 165 4.56 -3.86 -7.61
N VAL A 166 4.59 -2.75 -6.89
CA VAL A 166 3.88 -1.52 -7.31
C VAL A 166 4.54 -0.83 -8.49
N LYS A 167 5.84 -1.03 -8.70
CA LYS A 167 6.53 -0.53 -9.90
C LYS A 167 5.97 -1.20 -11.16
N GLU A 168 5.93 -2.52 -11.18
CA GLU A 168 5.37 -3.29 -12.30
C GLU A 168 3.88 -2.98 -12.54
N LEU A 169 3.11 -2.87 -11.46
CA LEU A 169 1.69 -2.54 -11.55
C LEU A 169 1.45 -1.15 -12.13
N LEU A 170 2.24 -0.14 -11.74
CA LEU A 170 2.19 1.20 -12.31
C LEU A 170 2.64 1.24 -13.77
N GLU A 171 3.67 0.47 -14.14
CA GLU A 171 4.11 0.32 -15.54
C GLU A 171 3.00 -0.30 -16.39
N LYS A 172 2.41 -1.40 -15.95
CA LYS A 172 1.32 -2.10 -16.64
C LYS A 172 0.07 -1.25 -16.82
N THR A 173 -0.30 -0.47 -15.81
CA THR A 173 -1.58 0.25 -15.79
C THR A 173 -1.50 1.67 -16.34
N HIS A 174 -0.35 2.32 -16.22
CA HIS A 174 -0.18 3.75 -16.49
C HIS A 174 1.06 4.09 -17.33
N GLY A 175 1.95 3.12 -17.62
CA GLY A 175 3.21 3.35 -18.33
C GLY A 175 4.17 4.25 -17.52
N ILE A 176 4.16 4.20 -16.20
CA ILE A 176 5.11 4.89 -15.32
C ILE A 176 5.72 3.92 -14.32
N SER A 177 7.00 4.11 -13.98
CA SER A 177 7.77 3.25 -13.06
C SER A 177 8.15 3.95 -11.76
N PHE A 178 7.42 4.99 -11.39
CA PHE A 178 7.71 5.79 -10.20
C PHE A 178 6.43 6.19 -9.47
N THR A 179 6.59 6.54 -8.20
CA THR A 179 5.56 7.18 -7.38
C THR A 179 6.18 8.39 -6.69
N ASN A 180 5.42 9.46 -6.46
CA ASN A 180 5.86 10.63 -5.71
C ASN A 180 5.04 10.86 -4.43
N PHE A 181 4.15 9.94 -4.10
CA PHE A 181 3.41 9.95 -2.85
C PHE A 181 2.94 8.54 -2.48
N VAL A 182 2.62 8.38 -1.22
CA VAL A 182 1.80 7.29 -0.69
C VAL A 182 0.65 7.91 0.10
N ALA A 183 -0.55 7.32 -0.01
CA ALA A 183 -1.71 7.80 0.72
C ALA A 183 -2.55 6.63 1.23
N ILE A 184 -3.09 6.78 2.44
CA ILE A 184 -3.97 5.83 3.10
C ILE A 184 -5.37 6.40 3.05
N PHE A 185 -6.33 5.62 2.57
CA PHE A 185 -7.71 5.99 2.48
C PHE A 185 -8.63 4.92 3.06
N SER A 186 -9.63 5.39 3.81
CA SER A 186 -10.82 4.65 4.19
C SER A 186 -11.99 5.58 3.96
N ASP A 187 -12.88 5.22 3.06
CA ASP A 187 -13.99 6.10 2.65
C ASP A 187 -15.29 5.34 2.53
N SER A 188 -16.39 6.05 2.79
CA SER A 188 -17.75 5.53 2.77
C SER A 188 -18.75 6.61 2.33
N ASN A 189 -18.26 7.56 1.51
CA ASN A 189 -19.07 8.72 1.13
C ASN A 189 -20.21 8.40 0.17
N ASN A 190 -20.15 7.29 -0.53
CA ASN A 190 -21.21 6.84 -1.43
C ASN A 190 -22.27 6.02 -0.65
N SER A 191 -21.87 4.95 -0.01
CA SER A 191 -22.75 4.05 0.75
C SER A 191 -23.30 4.64 2.05
N LYS A 192 -22.64 5.66 2.61
CA LYS A 192 -22.92 6.27 3.93
C LYS A 192 -22.78 5.31 5.11
N GLN A 193 -22.26 4.13 4.90
CA GLN A 193 -22.08 3.13 5.95
C GLN A 193 -20.91 3.51 6.86
N LYS A 194 -20.92 2.97 8.07
CA LYS A 194 -19.78 3.09 9.02
C LYS A 194 -18.84 1.93 8.79
N ILE A 195 -17.56 2.23 8.54
CA ILE A 195 -16.48 1.24 8.46
C ILE A 195 -15.37 1.57 9.43
N ILE A 196 -14.62 0.54 9.84
CA ILE A 196 -13.46 0.66 10.71
C ILE A 196 -12.34 -0.24 10.16
N ALA A 197 -11.19 0.38 9.86
CA ALA A 197 -10.00 -0.30 9.39
C ALA A 197 -8.77 0.11 10.19
N TYR A 198 -7.76 -0.75 10.21
CA TYR A 198 -6.48 -0.50 10.84
C TYR A 198 -5.35 -0.79 9.86
N TYR A 199 -4.25 -0.06 9.99
CA TYR A 199 -3.05 -0.19 9.20
C TYR A 199 -1.83 -0.22 10.10
N ARG A 200 -0.84 -1.07 9.75
CA ARG A 200 0.51 -1.08 10.33
C ARG A 200 1.51 -1.58 9.30
N ASP A 201 2.78 -1.51 9.59
CA ASP A 201 3.84 -2.10 8.76
C ASP A 201 3.64 -1.85 7.25
N ILE A 202 3.36 -0.58 6.89
CA ILE A 202 3.39 -0.16 5.50
C ILE A 202 4.82 0.26 5.17
N TYR A 203 5.45 -0.45 4.24
CA TYR A 203 6.83 -0.14 3.85
C TYR A 203 7.14 -0.58 2.43
N PHE A 204 8.04 0.15 1.78
CA PHE A 204 8.63 -0.24 0.52
C PHE A 204 9.86 -1.09 0.78
N SER A 205 10.12 -2.09 -0.10
CA SER A 205 11.27 -2.99 0.04
C SER A 205 11.89 -3.35 -1.31
N SER A 206 13.18 -3.75 -1.27
CA SER A 206 13.91 -4.22 -2.46
C SER A 206 13.56 -5.65 -2.86
N GLU A 207 13.04 -6.44 -1.93
CA GLU A 207 12.66 -7.85 -2.11
C GLU A 207 11.41 -8.20 -1.30
#